data_b1b85a27d96e6f996fa998e6475c3cd4
#
_entry.id   b1b85a27d96e6f996fa998e6475c3cd4
#
_cell.length_a   1.000
_cell.length_b   1.000
_cell.length_c   1.000
_cell.angle_alpha   90.00
_cell.angle_beta   90.00
_cell.angle_gamma   90.00
#
_symmetry.space_group_name_H-M   'P 1'
#
loop_
_entity.id
_entity.type
_entity.pdbx_description
1 polymer ?
#
loop_
_entity_poly.entity_id
_entity_poly.type
_entity_poly.pdbx_seq_one_letter_code
_entity_poly.pdbx_strand_id
1 'polypeptide(L)'
;MQTDTTAFAGKTLMITGGTGSFGSTVLKHFLETDVGEVRIFSRDEKKQDDMRHRLQSRSPELARRVRFYIGDVRDERSVRDAMHGVDYIFHAAALKQVPSCEFFPMEAVKTNVIGTDNVLHAAIDEGVDKVVCLSTDKAAYPINAMGKSKAMMESIIYANARIAAGRTTICCTRYGNVMCSRGSVIPLFIDRIRKGEPLTVTDPAMTRFLMNLDEAVDLVCFAFEHANPGDLFIQKAPASTIADLAEAVQEVFGHVGTRIIGTRHGEKLFETLMTREERLRSEDMGKYYRVYADSRDLNYDKFFVEGKVETMVDEAYTSHNTERLDVAGTVAKIKTAEYVQLAMEGREGEAVQ
;
A
#
# COMPACT_ATOMS: atom_id res chain seq x y z
N MET A 1 -12.35 -9.00 -12.68
CA MET A 1 -13.69 -8.57 -12.23
C MET A 1 -13.68 -7.06 -12.38
N GLN A 2 -14.62 -6.47 -13.09
CA GLN A 2 -14.82 -5.02 -13.02
C GLN A 2 -15.40 -4.74 -11.63
N THR A 3 -14.77 -3.85 -10.90
CA THR A 3 -15.25 -3.38 -9.59
C THR A 3 -16.60 -2.70 -9.81
N ASP A 4 -17.61 -3.04 -9.04
CA ASP A 4 -18.89 -2.34 -9.08
C ASP A 4 -18.70 -0.93 -8.48
N THR A 5 -18.48 0.05 -9.34
CA THR A 5 -18.25 1.44 -8.93
C THR A 5 -19.54 2.18 -8.58
N THR A 6 -20.71 1.56 -8.73
CA THR A 6 -22.01 2.19 -8.44
C THR A 6 -22.16 2.56 -6.96
N ALA A 7 -21.50 1.85 -6.06
CA ALA A 7 -21.47 2.16 -4.62
C ALA A 7 -20.89 3.55 -4.30
N PHE A 8 -20.09 4.13 -5.19
CA PHE A 8 -19.45 5.44 -5.00
C PHE A 8 -20.20 6.59 -5.67
N ALA A 9 -21.30 6.30 -6.40
CA ALA A 9 -22.06 7.31 -7.12
C ALA A 9 -22.56 8.42 -6.19
N GLY A 10 -22.16 9.65 -6.45
CA GLY A 10 -22.52 10.83 -5.65
C GLY A 10 -21.87 10.92 -4.26
N LYS A 11 -21.02 9.95 -3.87
CA LYS A 11 -20.36 9.87 -2.57
C LYS A 11 -19.09 10.72 -2.51
N THR A 12 -18.67 11.06 -1.30
CA THR A 12 -17.43 11.76 -1.01
C THR A 12 -16.36 10.79 -0.51
N LEU A 13 -15.25 10.68 -1.26
CA LEU A 13 -14.07 9.89 -0.89
C LEU A 13 -12.95 10.81 -0.39
N MET A 14 -12.42 10.58 0.81
CA MET A 14 -11.22 11.25 1.30
C MET A 14 -9.99 10.35 1.14
N ILE A 15 -8.90 10.89 0.60
CA ILE A 15 -7.62 10.21 0.44
C ILE A 15 -6.58 10.93 1.30
N THR A 16 -6.17 10.34 2.43
CA THR A 16 -5.06 10.87 3.20
C THR A 16 -3.74 10.43 2.56
N GLY A 17 -2.76 11.35 2.53
CA GLY A 17 -1.54 11.10 1.76
C GLY A 17 -1.76 11.11 0.25
N GLY A 18 -2.83 11.73 -0.22
CA GLY A 18 -3.30 11.72 -1.59
C GLY A 18 -2.32 12.30 -2.63
N THR A 19 -1.33 13.09 -2.20
CA THR A 19 -0.25 13.61 -3.08
C THR A 19 0.91 12.62 -3.28
N GLY A 20 0.89 11.47 -2.63
CA GLY A 20 1.84 10.39 -2.87
C GLY A 20 1.50 9.58 -4.13
N SER A 21 2.45 8.78 -4.64
CA SER A 21 2.24 7.96 -5.85
C SER A 21 0.98 7.10 -5.77
N PHE A 22 0.78 6.40 -4.64
CA PHE A 22 -0.39 5.54 -4.46
C PHE A 22 -1.69 6.37 -4.40
N GLY A 23 -1.70 7.42 -3.56
CA GLY A 23 -2.88 8.29 -3.44
C GLY A 23 -3.27 8.97 -4.76
N SER A 24 -2.29 9.35 -5.58
CA SER A 24 -2.54 9.93 -6.91
C SER A 24 -3.12 8.92 -7.90
N THR A 25 -2.70 7.64 -7.83
CA THR A 25 -3.26 6.58 -8.67
C THR A 25 -4.67 6.23 -8.24
N VAL A 26 -4.94 6.17 -6.93
CA VAL A 26 -6.31 6.02 -6.40
C VAL A 26 -7.19 7.17 -6.84
N LEU A 27 -6.72 8.42 -6.73
CA LEU A 27 -7.45 9.59 -7.23
C LEU A 27 -7.81 9.43 -8.71
N LYS A 28 -6.83 9.10 -9.57
CA LYS A 28 -7.05 8.90 -11.02
C LYS A 28 -8.15 7.86 -11.27
N HIS A 29 -8.06 6.70 -10.61
CA HIS A 29 -9.04 5.63 -10.75
C HIS A 29 -10.46 6.09 -10.35
N PHE A 30 -10.62 6.71 -9.16
CA PHE A 30 -11.94 7.14 -8.70
C PHE A 30 -12.53 8.31 -9.49
N LEU A 31 -11.70 9.14 -10.12
CA LEU A 31 -12.20 10.17 -11.05
C LEU A 31 -12.81 9.60 -12.33
N GLU A 32 -12.46 8.37 -12.71
CA GLU A 32 -13.07 7.62 -13.83
C GLU A 32 -14.41 6.97 -13.45
N THR A 33 -14.81 7.02 -12.16
CA THR A 33 -16.09 6.54 -11.64
C THR A 33 -17.08 7.69 -11.44
N ASP A 34 -18.30 7.35 -10.99
CA ASP A 34 -19.36 8.31 -10.66
C ASP A 34 -19.21 8.92 -9.24
N VAL A 35 -18.03 8.85 -8.61
CA VAL A 35 -17.78 9.47 -7.31
C VAL A 35 -18.13 10.97 -7.37
N GLY A 36 -18.85 11.48 -6.36
CA GLY A 36 -19.29 12.87 -6.35
C GLY A 36 -18.15 13.86 -6.08
N GLU A 37 -17.38 13.61 -5.01
CA GLU A 37 -16.24 14.44 -4.60
C GLU A 37 -15.07 13.57 -4.15
N VAL A 38 -13.83 13.98 -4.45
CA VAL A 38 -12.63 13.39 -3.88
C VAL A 38 -11.86 14.46 -3.10
N ARG A 39 -11.60 14.23 -1.82
CA ARG A 39 -10.79 15.09 -0.95
C ARG A 39 -9.37 14.57 -0.84
N ILE A 40 -8.42 15.40 -1.22
CA ILE A 40 -6.99 15.14 -1.05
C ILE A 40 -6.51 15.80 0.24
N PHE A 41 -6.18 14.98 1.25
CA PHE A 41 -5.64 15.46 2.51
C PHE A 41 -4.15 15.16 2.60
N SER A 42 -3.32 16.20 2.72
CA SER A 42 -1.86 16.05 2.76
C SER A 42 -1.21 17.32 3.32
N ARG A 43 0.01 17.18 3.85
CA ARG A 43 0.79 18.29 4.41
C ARG A 43 1.49 19.15 3.37
N ASP A 44 1.75 18.59 2.19
CA ASP A 44 2.61 19.18 1.18
C ASP A 44 1.80 20.08 0.25
N GLU A 45 1.79 21.39 0.56
CA GLU A 45 1.10 22.42 -0.22
C GLU A 45 1.55 22.44 -1.68
N LYS A 46 2.88 22.34 -1.91
CA LYS A 46 3.42 22.40 -3.27
C LYS A 46 2.92 21.23 -4.12
N LYS A 47 2.93 20.03 -3.58
CA LYS A 47 2.42 18.86 -4.31
C LYS A 47 0.92 18.93 -4.57
N GLN A 48 0.15 19.51 -3.65
CA GLN A 48 -1.27 19.77 -3.87
C GLN A 48 -1.48 20.77 -5.00
N ASP A 49 -0.71 21.84 -5.02
CA ASP A 49 -0.77 22.86 -6.06
C ASP A 49 -0.38 22.30 -7.44
N ASP A 50 0.73 21.57 -7.51
CA ASP A 50 1.17 20.89 -8.73
C ASP A 50 0.09 19.88 -9.23
N MET A 51 -0.56 19.15 -8.33
CA MET A 51 -1.65 18.24 -8.67
C MET A 51 -2.88 18.97 -9.18
N ARG A 52 -3.26 20.08 -8.53
CA ARG A 52 -4.37 20.94 -8.95
C ARG A 52 -4.16 21.46 -10.37
N HIS A 53 -3.00 22.03 -10.66
CA HIS A 53 -2.67 22.57 -11.99
C HIS A 53 -2.69 21.48 -13.06
N ARG A 54 -2.13 20.30 -12.78
CA ARG A 54 -2.17 19.15 -13.71
C ARG A 54 -3.62 18.70 -14.00
N LEU A 55 -4.46 18.61 -12.99
CA LEU A 55 -5.87 18.24 -13.18
C LEU A 55 -6.63 19.29 -13.98
N GLN A 56 -6.45 20.57 -13.67
CA GLN A 56 -7.10 21.67 -14.37
C GLN A 56 -6.68 21.75 -15.85
N SER A 57 -5.40 21.48 -16.16
CA SER A 57 -4.90 21.51 -17.53
C SER A 57 -5.34 20.29 -18.36
N ARG A 58 -5.44 19.10 -17.74
CA ARG A 58 -5.79 17.85 -18.44
C ARG A 58 -7.29 17.62 -18.55
N SER A 59 -8.04 17.93 -17.51
CA SER A 59 -9.47 17.65 -17.42
C SER A 59 -10.16 18.62 -16.44
N PRO A 60 -10.55 19.83 -16.89
CA PRO A 60 -11.17 20.85 -16.03
C PRO A 60 -12.46 20.37 -15.34
N GLU A 61 -13.22 19.47 -15.98
CA GLU A 61 -14.45 18.91 -15.40
C GLU A 61 -14.16 17.98 -14.22
N LEU A 62 -13.19 17.08 -14.37
CA LEU A 62 -12.77 16.20 -13.28
C LEU A 62 -12.13 17.00 -12.14
N ALA A 63 -11.40 18.07 -12.46
CA ALA A 63 -10.79 18.94 -11.47
C ALA A 63 -11.82 19.57 -10.52
N ARG A 64 -13.06 19.84 -10.98
CA ARG A 64 -14.15 20.38 -10.14
C ARG A 64 -14.62 19.42 -9.06
N ARG A 65 -14.40 18.13 -9.24
CA ARG A 65 -14.75 17.06 -8.28
C ARG A 65 -13.68 16.86 -7.19
N VAL A 66 -12.52 17.53 -7.30
CA VAL A 66 -11.41 17.38 -6.36
C VAL A 66 -11.31 18.58 -5.42
N ARG A 67 -11.27 18.31 -4.12
CA ARG A 67 -11.02 19.29 -3.07
C ARG A 67 -9.67 19.01 -2.40
N PHE A 68 -8.92 20.07 -2.13
CA PHE A 68 -7.60 19.98 -1.52
C PHE A 68 -7.64 20.53 -0.10
N TYR A 69 -7.22 19.71 0.86
CA TYR A 69 -7.10 20.05 2.27
C TYR A 69 -5.64 19.94 2.71
N ILE A 70 -5.07 21.06 3.12
CA ILE A 70 -3.74 21.07 3.75
C ILE A 70 -3.93 20.70 5.22
N GLY A 71 -3.31 19.59 5.64
CA GLY A 71 -3.41 19.12 7.02
C GLY A 71 -2.48 17.97 7.32
N ASP A 72 -2.31 17.69 8.59
CA ASP A 72 -1.46 16.61 9.11
C ASP A 72 -2.30 15.59 9.88
N VAL A 73 -2.16 14.30 9.57
CA VAL A 73 -2.87 13.23 10.29
C VAL A 73 -2.50 13.19 11.78
N ARG A 74 -1.36 13.76 12.19
CA ARG A 74 -0.93 13.87 13.59
C ARG A 74 -1.72 14.93 14.38
N ASP A 75 -2.45 15.80 13.68
CA ASP A 75 -3.31 16.82 14.26
C ASP A 75 -4.78 16.39 14.10
N GLU A 76 -5.36 15.92 15.20
CA GLU A 76 -6.73 15.42 15.27
C GLU A 76 -7.75 16.45 14.77
N ARG A 77 -7.57 17.73 15.12
CA ARG A 77 -8.48 18.79 14.70
C ARG A 77 -8.46 18.99 13.19
N SER A 78 -7.26 19.02 12.60
CA SER A 78 -7.08 19.16 11.15
C SER A 78 -7.74 17.98 10.39
N VAL A 79 -7.65 16.76 10.94
CA VAL A 79 -8.29 15.57 10.39
C VAL A 79 -9.81 15.70 10.45
N ARG A 80 -10.37 16.07 11.61
CA ARG A 80 -11.80 16.21 11.84
C ARG A 80 -12.42 17.28 10.94
N ASP A 81 -11.79 18.44 10.83
CA ASP A 81 -12.26 19.54 9.97
C ASP A 81 -12.36 19.13 8.49
N ALA A 82 -11.44 18.29 8.01
CA ALA A 82 -11.44 17.80 6.63
C ALA A 82 -12.44 16.64 6.40
N MET A 83 -12.88 15.97 7.46
CA MET A 83 -13.68 14.74 7.38
C MET A 83 -15.19 14.97 7.33
N HIS A 84 -15.64 16.16 7.64
CA HIS A 84 -17.06 16.47 7.71
C HIS A 84 -17.81 16.16 6.40
N GLY A 85 -18.80 15.26 6.43
CA GLY A 85 -19.55 14.82 5.26
C GLY A 85 -18.78 13.91 4.31
N VAL A 86 -17.75 13.21 4.79
CA VAL A 86 -17.04 12.15 4.04
C VAL A 86 -17.75 10.83 4.21
N ASP A 87 -17.99 10.11 3.11
CA ASP A 87 -18.59 8.76 3.13
C ASP A 87 -17.54 7.65 3.20
N TYR A 88 -16.43 7.81 2.47
CA TYR A 88 -15.38 6.80 2.34
C TYR A 88 -14.00 7.38 2.58
N ILE A 89 -13.10 6.61 3.19
CA ILE A 89 -11.71 7.02 3.42
C ILE A 89 -10.75 5.96 2.90
N PHE A 90 -9.79 6.38 2.07
CA PHE A 90 -8.59 5.65 1.82
C PHE A 90 -7.43 6.27 2.61
N HIS A 91 -6.99 5.61 3.68
CA HIS A 91 -5.93 6.10 4.55
C HIS A 91 -4.56 5.58 4.10
N ALA A 92 -3.81 6.43 3.36
CA ALA A 92 -2.49 6.11 2.84
C ALA A 92 -1.37 7.02 3.38
N ALA A 93 -1.69 7.96 4.27
CA ALA A 93 -0.69 8.81 4.90
C ALA A 93 0.23 8.01 5.83
N ALA A 94 1.52 7.93 5.52
CA ALA A 94 2.50 7.21 6.32
C ALA A 94 3.93 7.66 6.05
N LEU A 95 4.83 7.41 7.01
CA LEU A 95 6.27 7.35 6.77
C LEU A 95 6.63 5.93 6.34
N LYS A 96 7.25 5.77 5.16
CA LYS A 96 7.54 4.47 4.54
C LYS A 96 9.02 4.16 4.31
N GLN A 97 9.89 5.16 4.45
CA GLN A 97 11.32 4.99 4.21
C GLN A 97 11.99 4.36 5.44
N VAL A 98 12.56 3.16 5.26
CA VAL A 98 13.20 2.42 6.36
C VAL A 98 14.30 3.24 7.03
N PRO A 99 15.27 3.84 6.31
CA PRO A 99 16.32 4.63 6.96
C PRO A 99 15.76 5.79 7.77
N SER A 100 14.81 6.54 7.24
CA SER A 100 14.22 7.68 7.95
C SER A 100 13.49 7.24 9.23
N CYS A 101 12.79 6.10 9.19
CA CYS A 101 12.11 5.58 10.37
C CYS A 101 13.10 5.03 11.42
N GLU A 102 14.22 4.45 11.01
CA GLU A 102 15.27 4.02 11.94
C GLU A 102 15.93 5.20 12.67
N PHE A 103 16.22 6.29 11.96
CA PHE A 103 16.80 7.49 12.57
C PHE A 103 15.79 8.32 13.36
N PHE A 104 14.51 8.30 12.97
CA PHE A 104 13.45 9.08 13.60
C PHE A 104 12.22 8.20 13.94
N PRO A 105 12.38 7.19 14.83
CA PRO A 105 11.33 6.22 15.11
C PRO A 105 10.07 6.86 15.70
N MET A 106 10.21 7.92 16.50
CA MET A 106 9.05 8.64 17.05
C MET A 106 8.23 9.37 16.00
N GLU A 107 8.84 9.83 14.90
CA GLU A 107 8.09 10.41 13.80
C GLU A 107 7.30 9.33 13.03
N ALA A 108 7.83 8.10 12.93
CA ALA A 108 7.09 6.96 12.43
C ALA A 108 5.91 6.59 13.34
N VAL A 109 6.11 6.58 14.67
CA VAL A 109 5.02 6.36 15.64
C VAL A 109 3.95 7.43 15.54
N LYS A 110 4.33 8.71 15.55
CA LYS A 110 3.37 9.83 15.45
C LYS A 110 2.55 9.78 14.16
N THR A 111 3.17 9.43 13.03
CA THR A 111 2.48 9.44 11.74
C THR A 111 1.72 8.14 11.50
N ASN A 112 2.38 6.98 11.65
CA ASN A 112 1.81 5.70 11.26
C ASN A 112 0.87 5.14 12.34
N VAL A 113 1.12 5.44 13.61
CA VAL A 113 0.34 4.91 14.74
C VAL A 113 -0.69 5.93 15.20
N ILE A 114 -0.25 7.05 15.79
CA ILE A 114 -1.14 8.09 16.33
C ILE A 114 -1.95 8.76 15.21
N GLY A 115 -1.31 9.04 14.05
CA GLY A 115 -2.01 9.63 12.92
C GLY A 115 -3.11 8.72 12.35
N THR A 116 -2.90 7.42 12.34
CA THR A 116 -3.96 6.46 11.97
C THR A 116 -5.08 6.45 13.01
N ASP A 117 -4.75 6.43 14.29
CA ASP A 117 -5.73 6.47 15.38
C ASP A 117 -6.61 7.72 15.28
N ASN A 118 -6.03 8.90 15.07
CA ASN A 118 -6.76 10.15 14.85
C ASN A 118 -7.75 10.06 13.67
N VAL A 119 -7.30 9.48 12.55
CA VAL A 119 -8.16 9.31 11.35
C VAL A 119 -9.32 8.37 11.66
N LEU A 120 -9.08 7.27 12.37
CA LEU A 120 -10.10 6.28 12.68
C LEU A 120 -11.14 6.81 13.67
N HIS A 121 -10.71 7.50 14.73
CA HIS A 121 -11.63 8.13 15.69
C HIS A 121 -12.49 9.20 15.00
N ALA A 122 -11.88 10.09 14.20
CA ALA A 122 -12.64 11.07 13.46
C ALA A 122 -13.64 10.42 12.49
N ALA A 123 -13.27 9.33 11.82
CA ALA A 123 -14.16 8.59 10.91
C ALA A 123 -15.36 7.98 11.66
N ILE A 124 -15.14 7.43 12.85
CA ILE A 124 -16.22 6.89 13.69
C ILE A 124 -17.17 7.99 14.18
N ASP A 125 -16.60 9.11 14.64
CA ASP A 125 -17.36 10.25 15.15
C ASP A 125 -18.21 10.92 14.06
N GLU A 126 -17.67 11.05 12.84
CA GLU A 126 -18.35 11.65 11.68
C GLU A 126 -19.28 10.68 10.94
N GLY A 127 -19.30 9.40 11.34
CA GLY A 127 -20.17 8.38 10.75
C GLY A 127 -19.79 7.99 9.33
N VAL A 128 -18.49 7.94 9.02
CA VAL A 128 -17.98 7.46 7.74
C VAL A 128 -18.41 6.02 7.49
N ASP A 129 -18.93 5.72 6.31
CA ASP A 129 -19.42 4.37 5.96
C ASP A 129 -18.28 3.33 6.01
N LYS A 130 -17.14 3.64 5.38
CA LYS A 130 -16.03 2.69 5.28
C LYS A 130 -14.66 3.35 5.22
N VAL A 131 -13.69 2.76 5.94
CA VAL A 131 -12.27 3.16 5.96
C VAL A 131 -11.41 1.98 5.51
N VAL A 132 -10.63 2.17 4.45
CA VAL A 132 -9.60 1.24 4.00
C VAL A 132 -8.23 1.81 4.35
N CYS A 133 -7.49 1.13 5.23
CA CYS A 133 -6.16 1.52 5.67
C CYS A 133 -5.08 0.77 4.90
N LEU A 134 -4.07 1.51 4.46
CA LEU A 134 -2.97 0.97 3.67
C LEU A 134 -1.83 0.45 4.55
N SER A 135 -1.57 -0.86 4.53
CA SER A 135 -0.42 -1.47 5.19
C SER A 135 0.62 -2.01 4.17
N THR A 136 1.46 -2.94 4.57
CA THR A 136 2.64 -3.38 3.81
C THR A 136 3.10 -4.77 4.26
N ASP A 137 3.79 -5.50 3.38
CA ASP A 137 4.54 -6.72 3.68
C ASP A 137 5.50 -6.58 4.89
N LYS A 138 5.98 -5.37 5.15
CA LYS A 138 6.92 -5.09 6.24
C LYS A 138 6.27 -5.08 7.62
N ALA A 139 4.93 -5.07 7.69
CA ALA A 139 4.18 -5.25 8.94
C ALA A 139 4.16 -6.72 9.38
N ALA A 140 4.26 -7.67 8.43
CA ALA A 140 4.38 -9.08 8.74
C ALA A 140 5.83 -9.42 9.16
N TYR A 141 6.01 -9.99 10.35
CA TYR A 141 7.33 -10.26 10.96
C TYR A 141 8.28 -9.05 10.86
N PRO A 142 7.99 -7.92 11.51
CA PRO A 142 8.70 -6.66 11.33
C PRO A 142 10.10 -6.71 11.95
N ILE A 143 11.14 -6.35 11.18
CA ILE A 143 12.54 -6.32 11.63
C ILE A 143 13.10 -4.90 11.80
N ASN A 144 12.40 -3.87 11.35
CA ASN A 144 12.82 -2.48 11.39
C ASN A 144 11.73 -1.55 11.95
N ALA A 145 12.09 -0.31 12.31
CA ALA A 145 11.19 0.65 12.95
C ALA A 145 9.96 0.96 12.08
N MET A 146 10.14 1.06 10.76
CA MET A 146 9.02 1.28 9.84
C MET A 146 8.04 0.10 9.89
N GLY A 147 8.51 -1.14 9.76
CA GLY A 147 7.69 -2.33 9.85
C GLY A 147 7.00 -2.46 11.22
N LYS A 148 7.73 -2.20 12.34
CA LYS A 148 7.16 -2.20 13.69
C LYS A 148 6.03 -1.17 13.86
N SER A 149 6.22 0.05 13.33
CA SER A 149 5.16 1.08 13.38
C SER A 149 3.93 0.69 12.55
N LYS A 150 4.12 0.02 11.41
CA LYS A 150 3.03 -0.50 10.58
C LYS A 150 2.31 -1.69 11.22
N ALA A 151 3.03 -2.59 11.87
CA ALA A 151 2.42 -3.68 12.64
C ALA A 151 1.57 -3.15 13.81
N MET A 152 2.05 -2.12 14.53
CA MET A 152 1.28 -1.46 15.57
C MET A 152 0.06 -0.72 14.99
N MET A 153 0.20 -0.07 13.82
CA MET A 153 -0.91 0.53 13.10
C MET A 153 -2.01 -0.50 12.79
N GLU A 154 -1.67 -1.70 12.31
CA GLU A 154 -2.64 -2.77 12.08
C GLU A 154 -3.38 -3.18 13.36
N SER A 155 -2.67 -3.27 14.49
CA SER A 155 -3.29 -3.57 15.79
C SER A 155 -4.31 -2.49 16.20
N ILE A 156 -4.01 -1.21 15.94
CA ILE A 156 -4.93 -0.08 16.18
C ILE A 156 -6.14 -0.15 15.23
N ILE A 157 -5.94 -0.50 13.97
CA ILE A 157 -7.01 -0.69 13.00
C ILE A 157 -8.00 -1.76 13.51
N TYR A 158 -7.49 -2.91 13.97
CA TYR A 158 -8.33 -3.97 14.51
C TYR A 158 -9.06 -3.57 15.79
N ALA A 159 -8.41 -2.81 16.67
CA ALA A 159 -9.03 -2.30 17.89
C ALA A 159 -10.18 -1.32 17.56
N ASN A 160 -9.93 -0.35 16.68
CA ASN A 160 -10.94 0.61 16.26
C ASN A 160 -12.08 -0.04 15.45
N ALA A 161 -11.80 -1.06 14.63
CA ALA A 161 -12.85 -1.81 13.93
C ALA A 161 -13.85 -2.47 14.90
N ARG A 162 -13.37 -2.95 16.06
CA ARG A 162 -14.25 -3.47 17.13
C ARG A 162 -15.09 -2.38 17.79
N ILE A 163 -14.49 -1.23 18.07
CA ILE A 163 -15.18 -0.06 18.66
C ILE A 163 -16.24 0.49 17.71
N ALA A 164 -15.93 0.52 16.42
CA ALA A 164 -16.78 1.07 15.37
C ALA A 164 -17.91 0.14 14.93
N ALA A 165 -18.01 -1.08 15.48
CA ALA A 165 -18.94 -2.11 15.03
C ALA A 165 -20.37 -1.58 14.87
N GLY A 166 -20.93 -1.74 13.67
CA GLY A 166 -22.27 -1.29 13.31
C GLY A 166 -22.41 0.20 12.93
N ARG A 167 -21.32 0.97 12.95
CA ARG A 167 -21.29 2.38 12.49
C ARG A 167 -20.39 2.58 11.27
N THR A 168 -19.13 2.25 11.41
CA THR A 168 -18.08 2.43 10.40
C THR A 168 -17.39 1.10 10.14
N THR A 169 -17.31 0.66 8.90
CA THR A 169 -16.53 -0.51 8.52
C THR A 169 -15.07 -0.10 8.34
N ILE A 170 -14.19 -0.60 9.20
CA ILE A 170 -12.75 -0.32 9.13
C ILE A 170 -12.04 -1.61 8.74
N CYS A 171 -11.20 -1.57 7.71
CA CYS A 171 -10.41 -2.70 7.23
C CYS A 171 -9.01 -2.27 6.82
N CYS A 172 -8.17 -3.26 6.52
CA CYS A 172 -6.78 -3.05 6.12
C CYS A 172 -6.45 -3.77 4.82
N THR A 173 -5.55 -3.21 4.02
CA THR A 173 -4.97 -3.88 2.85
C THR A 173 -3.47 -4.00 3.01
N ARG A 174 -2.91 -5.16 2.63
CA ARG A 174 -1.47 -5.43 2.65
C ARG A 174 -1.03 -5.92 1.28
N TYR A 175 0.03 -5.30 0.76
CA TYR A 175 0.61 -5.66 -0.52
C TYR A 175 2.14 -5.65 -0.44
N GLY A 176 2.77 -6.31 -1.41
CA GLY A 176 4.22 -6.41 -1.52
C GLY A 176 4.87 -5.16 -2.11
N ASN A 177 6.02 -5.38 -2.76
CA ASN A 177 6.76 -4.29 -3.38
C ASN A 177 6.01 -3.79 -4.63
N VAL A 178 5.60 -2.53 -4.60
CA VAL A 178 5.06 -1.86 -5.79
C VAL A 178 6.21 -1.42 -6.67
N MET A 179 6.23 -1.93 -7.90
CA MET A 179 7.24 -1.61 -8.91
C MET A 179 7.28 -0.11 -9.18
N CYS A 180 8.47 0.41 -9.42
CA CYS A 180 8.71 1.80 -9.81
C CYS A 180 8.20 2.85 -8.83
N SER A 181 7.86 2.48 -7.58
CA SER A 181 7.57 3.46 -6.54
C SER A 181 8.83 4.26 -6.19
N ARG A 182 8.65 5.48 -5.68
CA ARG A 182 9.76 6.39 -5.34
C ARG A 182 10.80 5.70 -4.44
N GLY A 183 12.06 5.73 -4.88
CA GLY A 183 13.19 5.10 -4.17
C GLY A 183 13.27 3.58 -4.33
N SER A 184 12.52 2.98 -5.28
CA SER A 184 12.58 1.54 -5.55
C SER A 184 13.73 1.17 -6.51
N VAL A 185 14.01 -0.14 -6.61
CA VAL A 185 15.17 -0.68 -7.31
C VAL A 185 15.11 -0.52 -8.84
N ILE A 186 13.94 -0.63 -9.46
CA ILE A 186 13.81 -0.55 -10.92
C ILE A 186 14.22 0.82 -11.47
N PRO A 187 13.71 1.97 -10.97
CA PRO A 187 14.20 3.28 -11.38
C PRO A 187 15.71 3.48 -11.14
N LEU A 188 16.24 2.94 -10.03
CA LEU A 188 17.67 3.00 -9.74
C LEU A 188 18.49 2.22 -10.79
N PHE A 189 18.03 1.05 -11.21
CA PHE A 189 18.71 0.24 -12.23
C PHE A 189 18.67 0.95 -13.58
N ILE A 190 17.53 1.49 -13.99
CA ILE A 190 17.39 2.25 -15.24
C ILE A 190 18.33 3.47 -15.25
N ASP A 191 18.41 4.24 -14.16
CA ASP A 191 19.30 5.39 -14.04
C ASP A 191 20.78 4.98 -14.17
N ARG A 192 21.19 3.87 -13.54
CA ARG A 192 22.56 3.35 -13.66
C ARG A 192 22.90 2.90 -15.07
N ILE A 193 21.99 2.18 -15.74
CA ILE A 193 22.17 1.76 -17.12
C ILE A 193 22.42 2.98 -18.03
N ARG A 194 21.61 4.03 -17.88
CA ARG A 194 21.76 5.27 -18.65
C ARG A 194 23.08 5.99 -18.41
N LYS A 195 23.64 5.84 -17.20
CA LYS A 195 24.96 6.38 -16.85
C LYS A 195 26.12 5.48 -17.26
N GLY A 196 25.84 4.28 -17.80
CA GLY A 196 26.87 3.28 -18.09
C GLY A 196 27.51 2.68 -16.84
N GLU A 197 26.83 2.73 -15.69
CA GLU A 197 27.32 2.23 -14.40
C GLU A 197 26.79 0.81 -14.14
N PRO A 198 27.60 -0.10 -13.55
CA PRO A 198 27.13 -1.44 -13.16
C PRO A 198 25.97 -1.37 -12.18
N LEU A 199 25.00 -2.28 -12.32
CA LEU A 199 23.91 -2.44 -11.36
C LEU A 199 24.46 -2.89 -10.00
N THR A 200 23.99 -2.29 -8.93
CA THR A 200 24.37 -2.72 -7.57
C THR A 200 23.31 -3.60 -6.97
N VAL A 201 23.65 -4.83 -6.67
CA VAL A 201 22.79 -5.87 -6.10
C VAL A 201 23.30 -6.22 -4.71
N THR A 202 22.42 -6.22 -3.72
CA THR A 202 22.78 -6.56 -2.32
C THR A 202 23.03 -8.05 -2.17
N ASP A 203 22.06 -8.87 -2.57
CA ASP A 203 22.16 -10.32 -2.66
C ASP A 203 21.32 -10.80 -3.85
N PRO A 204 21.91 -11.50 -4.81
CA PRO A 204 21.21 -12.00 -6.01
C PRO A 204 20.05 -12.94 -5.71
N ALA A 205 20.13 -13.70 -4.61
CA ALA A 205 19.14 -14.69 -4.21
C ALA A 205 17.93 -14.11 -3.46
N MET A 206 18.00 -12.84 -3.03
CA MET A 206 16.86 -12.16 -2.44
C MET A 206 15.67 -12.18 -3.38
N THR A 207 14.46 -12.35 -2.83
CA THR A 207 13.23 -12.29 -3.62
C THR A 207 12.35 -11.12 -3.22
N ARG A 208 11.64 -10.58 -4.21
CA ARG A 208 10.67 -9.50 -4.02
C ARG A 208 9.42 -9.79 -4.80
N PHE A 209 8.27 -9.49 -4.21
CA PHE A 209 7.02 -9.48 -4.95
C PHE A 209 7.05 -8.40 -6.03
N LEU A 210 6.41 -8.67 -7.16
CA LEU A 210 6.31 -7.73 -8.27
C LEU A 210 4.85 -7.38 -8.52
N MET A 211 4.47 -6.16 -8.20
CA MET A 211 3.13 -5.64 -8.36
C MET A 211 3.17 -4.23 -8.95
N ASN A 212 2.25 -3.90 -9.85
CA ASN A 212 2.09 -2.54 -10.33
C ASN A 212 1.11 -1.74 -9.45
N LEU A 213 1.00 -0.43 -9.69
CA LEU A 213 0.12 0.45 -8.91
C LEU A 213 -1.36 0.16 -9.17
N ASP A 214 -1.73 -0.22 -10.39
CA ASP A 214 -3.13 -0.49 -10.74
C ASP A 214 -3.63 -1.73 -10.02
N GLU A 215 -2.81 -2.81 -9.96
CA GLU A 215 -3.13 -4.00 -9.15
C GLU A 215 -3.34 -3.66 -7.67
N ALA A 216 -2.56 -2.70 -7.16
CA ALA A 216 -2.71 -2.24 -5.77
C ALA A 216 -4.00 -1.42 -5.56
N VAL A 217 -4.42 -0.65 -6.55
CA VAL A 217 -5.70 0.06 -6.53
C VAL A 217 -6.87 -0.91 -6.63
N ASP A 218 -6.78 -1.96 -7.46
CA ASP A 218 -7.77 -3.03 -7.53
C ASP A 218 -8.01 -3.67 -6.16
N LEU A 219 -6.94 -3.91 -5.38
CA LEU A 219 -7.06 -4.41 -4.01
C LEU A 219 -7.83 -3.44 -3.09
N VAL A 220 -7.60 -2.13 -3.23
CA VAL A 220 -8.31 -1.10 -2.45
C VAL A 220 -9.79 -1.08 -2.80
N CYS A 221 -10.13 -1.12 -4.10
CA CYS A 221 -11.51 -1.18 -4.57
C CYS A 221 -12.19 -2.45 -4.07
N PHE A 222 -11.53 -3.61 -4.17
CA PHE A 222 -12.02 -4.87 -3.65
C PHE A 222 -12.29 -4.81 -2.13
N ALA A 223 -11.41 -4.15 -1.36
CA ALA A 223 -11.60 -3.97 0.07
C ALA A 223 -12.80 -3.05 0.37
N PHE A 224 -12.98 -1.97 -0.39
CA PHE A 224 -14.17 -1.14 -0.25
C PHE A 224 -15.47 -1.91 -0.50
N GLU A 225 -15.48 -2.84 -1.45
CA GLU A 225 -16.66 -3.62 -1.81
C GLU A 225 -16.96 -4.72 -0.78
N HIS A 226 -15.93 -5.50 -0.37
CA HIS A 226 -16.11 -6.78 0.31
C HIS A 226 -15.76 -6.80 1.80
N ALA A 227 -15.23 -5.70 2.37
CA ALA A 227 -14.74 -5.73 3.74
C ALA A 227 -15.86 -5.81 4.78
N ASN A 228 -15.62 -6.65 5.79
CA ASN A 228 -16.24 -6.59 7.10
C ASN A 228 -15.28 -5.93 8.11
N PRO A 229 -15.80 -5.48 9.28
CA PRO A 229 -14.96 -4.83 10.28
C PRO A 229 -13.75 -5.68 10.70
N GLY A 230 -12.56 -5.12 10.58
CA GLY A 230 -11.31 -5.74 10.98
C GLY A 230 -10.70 -6.72 9.98
N ASP A 231 -11.27 -6.87 8.78
CA ASP A 231 -10.66 -7.70 7.74
C ASP A 231 -9.32 -7.13 7.27
N LEU A 232 -8.40 -8.03 6.96
CA LEU A 232 -7.17 -7.73 6.24
C LEU A 232 -7.18 -8.41 4.88
N PHE A 233 -7.12 -7.64 3.80
CA PHE A 233 -6.97 -8.17 2.46
C PHE A 233 -5.52 -8.13 2.00
N ILE A 234 -5.05 -9.22 1.42
CA ILE A 234 -3.67 -9.42 0.99
C ILE A 234 -3.64 -9.72 -0.50
N GLN A 235 -2.86 -8.92 -1.23
CA GLN A 235 -2.61 -9.13 -2.65
C GLN A 235 -1.77 -10.38 -2.88
N LYS A 236 -2.24 -11.29 -3.72
CA LYS A 236 -1.40 -12.33 -4.29
C LYS A 236 -0.61 -11.72 -5.46
N ALA A 237 0.69 -11.91 -5.43
CA ALA A 237 1.57 -11.38 -6.47
C ALA A 237 2.68 -12.39 -6.79
N PRO A 238 3.13 -12.47 -8.04
CA PRO A 238 4.32 -13.21 -8.38
C PRO A 238 5.56 -12.52 -7.80
N ALA A 239 6.65 -13.26 -7.73
CA ALA A 239 7.93 -12.75 -7.26
C ALA A 239 9.07 -13.09 -8.23
N SER A 240 10.14 -12.30 -8.16
CA SER A 240 11.37 -12.55 -8.89
C SER A 240 12.55 -12.48 -7.92
N THR A 241 13.67 -13.14 -8.27
CA THR A 241 14.95 -12.88 -7.60
C THR A 241 15.47 -11.49 -8.00
N ILE A 242 16.32 -10.91 -7.16
CA ILE A 242 16.99 -9.65 -7.55
C ILE A 242 17.95 -9.86 -8.73
N ALA A 243 18.50 -11.08 -8.87
CA ALA A 243 19.30 -11.44 -10.05
C ALA A 243 18.46 -11.39 -11.33
N ASP A 244 17.31 -12.09 -11.36
CA ASP A 244 16.42 -12.11 -12.52
C ASP A 244 15.86 -10.72 -12.83
N LEU A 245 15.55 -9.93 -11.80
CA LEU A 245 15.09 -8.56 -11.96
C LEU A 245 16.18 -7.66 -12.58
N ALA A 246 17.44 -7.79 -12.13
CA ALA A 246 18.56 -7.04 -12.67
C ALA A 246 18.80 -7.40 -14.15
N GLU A 247 18.74 -8.69 -14.49
CA GLU A 247 18.88 -9.15 -15.88
C GLU A 247 17.70 -8.67 -16.74
N ALA A 248 16.47 -8.80 -16.25
CA ALA A 248 15.28 -8.33 -16.96
C ALA A 248 15.33 -6.82 -17.29
N VAL A 249 15.81 -6.00 -16.34
CA VAL A 249 15.98 -4.56 -16.61
C VAL A 249 17.08 -4.31 -17.62
N GLN A 250 18.18 -5.07 -17.60
CA GLN A 250 19.25 -4.99 -18.59
C GLN A 250 18.79 -5.43 -19.97
N GLU A 251 17.98 -6.47 -20.11
CA GLU A 251 17.39 -6.87 -21.40
C GLU A 251 16.55 -5.76 -22.04
N VAL A 252 15.87 -4.95 -21.23
CA VAL A 252 15.00 -3.87 -21.73
C VAL A 252 15.79 -2.60 -22.05
N PHE A 253 16.78 -2.23 -21.23
CA PHE A 253 17.44 -0.92 -21.28
C PHE A 253 18.92 -0.95 -21.69
N GLY A 254 19.54 -2.12 -21.76
CA GLY A 254 20.94 -2.31 -22.12
C GLY A 254 21.80 -2.91 -21.02
N HIS A 255 22.83 -3.66 -21.40
CA HIS A 255 23.70 -4.38 -20.46
C HIS A 255 24.88 -3.52 -19.98
N VAL A 256 25.05 -3.42 -18.66
CA VAL A 256 26.16 -2.69 -18.00
C VAL A 256 26.90 -3.56 -16.96
N GLY A 257 26.43 -4.81 -16.77
CA GLY A 257 26.94 -5.72 -15.77
C GLY A 257 26.38 -5.45 -14.37
N THR A 258 26.71 -6.34 -13.43
CA THR A 258 26.18 -6.30 -12.06
C THR A 258 27.33 -6.42 -11.06
N ARG A 259 27.28 -5.63 -9.95
CA ARG A 259 28.21 -5.68 -8.84
C ARG A 259 27.46 -6.01 -7.56
N ILE A 260 27.86 -7.08 -6.87
CA ILE A 260 27.31 -7.46 -5.54
C ILE A 260 27.94 -6.55 -4.48
N ILE A 261 27.09 -5.94 -3.63
CA ILE A 261 27.51 -5.00 -2.57
C ILE A 261 27.25 -5.51 -1.16
N GLY A 262 26.62 -6.68 -0.99
CA GLY A 262 26.22 -7.24 0.30
C GLY A 262 24.91 -6.66 0.85
N THR A 263 24.35 -7.36 1.86
CA THR A 263 23.08 -7.00 2.51
C THR A 263 23.19 -5.74 3.34
N ARG A 264 22.14 -4.94 3.39
CA ARG A 264 22.04 -3.74 4.22
C ARG A 264 21.33 -4.03 5.53
N HIS A 265 21.58 -3.20 6.54
CA HIS A 265 20.84 -3.29 7.80
C HIS A 265 19.31 -3.14 7.56
N GLY A 266 18.52 -4.03 8.14
CA GLY A 266 17.05 -3.99 8.04
C GLY A 266 16.47 -4.49 6.72
N GLU A 267 17.27 -5.08 5.82
CA GLU A 267 16.79 -5.77 4.62
C GLU A 267 16.49 -7.24 4.92
N LYS A 268 15.33 -7.71 4.45
CA LYS A 268 14.94 -9.13 4.50
C LYS A 268 15.46 -9.88 3.28
N LEU A 269 15.81 -11.16 3.43
CA LEU A 269 16.12 -12.03 2.30
C LEU A 269 14.90 -12.26 1.41
N PHE A 270 13.71 -12.33 2.01
CA PHE A 270 12.43 -12.42 1.33
C PHE A 270 11.37 -11.62 2.08
N GLU A 271 10.32 -11.23 1.39
CA GLU A 271 9.21 -10.50 1.98
C GLU A 271 8.08 -11.47 2.37
N THR A 272 7.36 -11.12 3.44
CA THR A 272 6.21 -11.89 3.93
C THR A 272 4.95 -11.04 3.83
N LEU A 273 3.94 -11.53 3.14
CA LEU A 273 2.63 -10.86 3.03
C LEU A 273 1.62 -11.37 4.05
N MET A 274 1.71 -12.64 4.43
CA MET A 274 0.83 -13.24 5.42
C MET A 274 1.66 -14.15 6.34
N THR A 275 1.53 -13.95 7.65
CA THR A 275 2.20 -14.79 8.63
C THR A 275 1.57 -16.19 8.68
N ARG A 276 2.27 -17.13 9.29
CA ARG A 276 1.75 -18.49 9.50
C ARG A 276 0.45 -18.48 10.31
N GLU A 277 0.39 -17.65 11.34
CA GLU A 277 -0.75 -17.52 12.25
C GLU A 277 -1.95 -16.88 11.53
N GLU A 278 -1.71 -15.90 10.66
CA GLU A 278 -2.75 -15.29 9.83
C GLU A 278 -3.31 -16.28 8.80
N ARG A 279 -2.47 -17.15 8.25
CA ARG A 279 -2.88 -18.13 7.24
C ARG A 279 -3.91 -19.13 7.77
N LEU A 280 -3.83 -19.48 9.06
CA LEU A 280 -4.80 -20.37 9.72
C LEU A 280 -6.23 -19.81 9.74
N ARG A 281 -6.37 -18.48 9.67
CA ARG A 281 -7.66 -17.77 9.67
C ARG A 281 -7.89 -16.99 8.38
N SER A 282 -7.30 -17.45 7.28
CA SER A 282 -7.45 -16.81 5.98
C SER A 282 -8.36 -17.60 5.05
N GLU A 283 -9.02 -16.87 4.16
CA GLU A 283 -9.80 -17.38 3.05
C GLU A 283 -9.12 -17.03 1.73
N ASP A 284 -9.10 -17.97 0.80
CA ASP A 284 -8.61 -17.75 -0.55
C ASP A 284 -9.75 -17.20 -1.43
N MET A 285 -9.64 -15.94 -1.84
CA MET A 285 -10.62 -15.25 -2.70
C MET A 285 -10.11 -15.11 -4.15
N GLY A 286 -9.27 -16.03 -4.62
CA GLY A 286 -8.72 -16.01 -5.97
C GLY A 286 -7.50 -15.10 -6.09
N LYS A 287 -7.66 -13.83 -6.49
CA LYS A 287 -6.55 -12.87 -6.57
C LYS A 287 -6.05 -12.38 -5.21
N TYR A 288 -6.85 -12.55 -4.17
CA TYR A 288 -6.61 -12.02 -2.83
C TYR A 288 -6.73 -13.11 -1.77
N TYR A 289 -6.08 -12.91 -0.64
CA TYR A 289 -6.44 -13.56 0.61
C TYR A 289 -7.21 -12.58 1.49
N ARG A 290 -8.20 -13.09 2.19
CA ARG A 290 -8.88 -12.38 3.29
C ARG A 290 -8.46 -13.03 4.59
N VAL A 291 -7.86 -12.26 5.49
CA VAL A 291 -7.59 -12.68 6.86
C VAL A 291 -8.68 -12.10 7.74
N TYR A 292 -9.41 -12.96 8.43
CA TYR A 292 -10.50 -12.54 9.30
C TYR A 292 -9.98 -11.86 10.57
N ALA A 293 -10.72 -10.87 11.05
CA ALA A 293 -10.47 -10.26 12.34
C ALA A 293 -10.47 -11.30 13.45
N ASP A 294 -9.67 -11.08 14.48
CA ASP A 294 -9.79 -11.80 15.72
C ASP A 294 -11.04 -11.33 16.47
N SER A 295 -12.08 -12.12 16.44
CA SER A 295 -13.38 -11.82 17.04
C SER A 295 -13.46 -12.12 18.54
N ARG A 296 -12.36 -12.59 19.15
CA ARG A 296 -12.32 -12.89 20.58
C ARG A 296 -12.44 -11.60 21.39
N ASP A 297 -13.27 -11.62 22.44
CA ASP A 297 -13.35 -10.54 23.41
C ASP A 297 -12.33 -10.72 24.56
N LEU A 298 -12.21 -9.72 25.44
CA LEU A 298 -11.33 -9.76 26.63
C LEU A 298 -11.79 -10.73 27.71
N ASN A 299 -12.72 -11.64 27.44
CA ASN A 299 -13.11 -12.66 28.39
C ASN A 299 -12.03 -13.74 28.47
N TYR A 300 -11.14 -13.61 29.46
CA TYR A 300 -10.02 -14.53 29.66
C TYR A 300 -10.43 -15.98 29.86
N ASP A 301 -11.64 -16.27 30.31
CA ASP A 301 -12.13 -17.65 30.49
C ASP A 301 -12.25 -18.37 29.13
N LYS A 302 -12.70 -17.70 28.09
CA LYS A 302 -12.72 -18.23 26.71
C LYS A 302 -11.33 -18.35 26.10
N PHE A 303 -10.37 -17.55 26.54
CA PHE A 303 -9.01 -17.57 26.02
C PHE A 303 -8.25 -18.86 26.38
N PHE A 304 -8.62 -19.50 27.50
CA PHE A 304 -7.93 -20.69 28.01
C PHE A 304 -8.67 -22.01 27.73
N VAL A 305 -9.92 -21.98 27.29
CA VAL A 305 -10.78 -23.17 27.25
C VAL A 305 -11.08 -23.67 25.83
N GLU A 306 -11.00 -22.83 24.79
CA GLU A 306 -11.35 -23.22 23.42
C GLU A 306 -10.21 -22.91 22.44
N GLY A 307 -9.16 -23.72 22.46
CA GLY A 307 -8.22 -23.83 21.35
C GLY A 307 -8.82 -24.71 20.25
N LYS A 308 -9.05 -24.18 19.05
CA LYS A 308 -9.31 -25.04 17.89
C LYS A 308 -8.01 -25.77 17.54
N VAL A 309 -8.09 -27.12 17.48
CA VAL A 309 -7.04 -27.93 16.84
C VAL A 309 -7.17 -27.70 15.34
N GLU A 310 -6.64 -26.60 14.85
CA GLU A 310 -6.54 -26.34 13.43
C GLU A 310 -5.32 -27.07 12.88
N THR A 311 -5.49 -27.75 11.76
CA THR A 311 -4.40 -28.36 10.99
C THR A 311 -3.37 -27.29 10.70
N MET A 312 -2.16 -27.43 11.26
CA MET A 312 -1.08 -26.46 11.07
C MET A 312 -0.77 -26.30 9.58
N VAL A 313 -1.03 -25.11 9.03
CA VAL A 313 -0.46 -24.74 7.74
C VAL A 313 1.01 -24.42 7.99
N ASP A 314 1.90 -25.19 7.38
CA ASP A 314 3.32 -25.17 7.76
C ASP A 314 4.09 -23.91 7.38
N GLU A 315 3.54 -23.06 6.46
CA GLU A 315 4.31 -21.96 5.90
C GLU A 315 3.53 -20.63 5.82
N ALA A 316 4.23 -19.53 6.10
CA ALA A 316 3.80 -18.17 5.79
C ALA A 316 3.70 -17.96 4.26
N TYR A 317 2.90 -17.00 3.80
CA TYR A 317 2.90 -16.60 2.38
C TYR A 317 3.99 -15.55 2.14
N THR A 318 4.99 -15.93 1.36
CA THR A 318 6.23 -15.16 1.16
C THR A 318 6.59 -15.02 -0.31
N SER A 319 7.51 -14.11 -0.63
CA SER A 319 8.07 -13.98 -1.97
C SER A 319 8.95 -15.18 -2.38
N HIS A 320 9.26 -16.10 -1.45
CA HIS A 320 9.98 -17.35 -1.76
C HIS A 320 9.06 -18.47 -2.24
N ASN A 321 7.82 -18.54 -1.74
CA ASN A 321 6.88 -19.63 -2.02
C ASN A 321 5.63 -19.19 -2.81
N THR A 322 5.66 -18.02 -3.45
CA THR A 322 4.68 -17.62 -4.46
C THR A 322 5.13 -18.04 -5.86
N GLU A 323 4.30 -17.79 -6.87
CA GLU A 323 4.69 -17.94 -8.28
C GLU A 323 6.01 -17.20 -8.56
N ARG A 324 7.01 -17.94 -9.05
CA ARG A 324 8.32 -17.39 -9.35
C ARG A 324 8.44 -17.10 -10.85
N LEU A 325 8.69 -15.83 -11.19
CA LEU A 325 8.99 -15.43 -12.57
C LEU A 325 10.48 -15.65 -12.86
N ASP A 326 10.76 -16.21 -14.01
CA ASP A 326 12.07 -16.20 -14.64
C ASP A 326 12.38 -14.82 -15.26
N VAL A 327 13.51 -14.66 -15.94
CA VAL A 327 13.89 -13.40 -16.59
C VAL A 327 12.84 -12.96 -17.60
N ALA A 328 12.35 -13.85 -18.46
CA ALA A 328 11.36 -13.51 -19.50
C ALA A 328 10.01 -13.09 -18.87
N GLY A 329 9.53 -13.81 -17.87
CA GLY A 329 8.33 -13.45 -17.10
C GLY A 329 8.51 -12.12 -16.35
N THR A 330 9.70 -11.86 -15.83
CA THR A 330 10.05 -10.60 -15.16
C THR A 330 10.07 -9.43 -16.15
N VAL A 331 10.62 -9.62 -17.37
CA VAL A 331 10.55 -8.62 -18.46
C VAL A 331 9.11 -8.30 -18.82
N ALA A 332 8.26 -9.32 -19.00
CA ALA A 332 6.84 -9.11 -19.29
C ALA A 332 6.17 -8.32 -18.14
N LYS A 333 6.47 -8.68 -16.88
CA LYS A 333 5.88 -8.03 -15.71
C LYS A 333 6.33 -6.58 -15.54
N ILE A 334 7.62 -6.25 -15.65
CA ILE A 334 8.08 -4.86 -15.48
C ILE A 334 7.55 -3.93 -16.58
N LYS A 335 7.33 -4.43 -17.82
CA LYS A 335 6.73 -3.67 -18.92
C LYS A 335 5.27 -3.27 -18.67
N THR A 336 4.57 -3.89 -17.71
CA THR A 336 3.22 -3.44 -17.33
C THR A 336 3.22 -2.15 -16.51
N ALA A 337 4.36 -1.74 -15.96
CA ALA A 337 4.47 -0.53 -15.16
C ALA A 337 4.57 0.73 -16.05
N GLU A 338 3.68 1.71 -15.84
CA GLU A 338 3.65 2.99 -16.59
C GLU A 338 5.03 3.67 -16.62
N TYR A 339 5.75 3.67 -15.50
CA TYR A 339 7.11 4.22 -15.43
C TYR A 339 8.07 3.56 -16.42
N VAL A 340 8.03 2.23 -16.54
CA VAL A 340 8.90 1.49 -17.46
C VAL A 340 8.55 1.80 -18.91
N GLN A 341 7.25 1.87 -19.23
CA GLN A 341 6.77 2.24 -20.56
C GLN A 341 7.25 3.64 -20.95
N LEU A 342 7.07 4.62 -20.08
CA LEU A 342 7.55 5.99 -20.30
C LEU A 342 9.09 6.06 -20.37
N ALA A 343 9.80 5.25 -19.56
CA ALA A 343 11.25 5.19 -19.61
C ALA A 343 11.79 4.60 -20.91
N MET A 344 11.08 3.63 -21.52
CA MET A 344 11.41 3.11 -22.86
C MET A 344 11.27 4.18 -23.95
N GLU A 345 10.38 5.15 -23.74
CA GLU A 345 10.17 6.31 -24.64
C GLU A 345 11.06 7.52 -24.29
N GLY A 346 11.85 7.46 -23.22
CA GLY A 346 12.64 8.60 -22.73
C GLY A 346 11.83 9.68 -22.01
N ARG A 347 10.64 9.33 -21.52
CA ARG A 347 9.62 10.24 -20.94
C ARG A 347 9.33 9.97 -19.47
N GLU A 348 10.18 9.27 -18.74
CA GLU A 348 9.96 8.89 -17.34
C GLU A 348 9.73 10.08 -16.40
N GLY A 349 10.15 11.27 -16.76
CA GLY A 349 9.85 12.52 -16.02
C GLY A 349 8.35 12.85 -15.97
N GLU A 350 7.55 12.25 -16.84
CA GLU A 350 6.08 12.42 -16.86
C GLU A 350 5.35 11.41 -15.94
N ALA A 351 6.05 10.37 -15.47
CA ALA A 351 5.48 9.40 -14.56
C ALA A 351 5.13 10.06 -13.21
N VAL A 352 3.97 9.71 -12.67
CA VAL A 352 3.58 10.12 -11.31
C VAL A 352 4.37 9.27 -10.30
N GLN A 353 5.42 9.84 -9.71
CA GLN A 353 6.23 9.21 -8.67
C GLN A 353 5.86 9.69 -7.27
#